data_f6921e0b643917ed1fe060e6e21fcf00
#
_entry.id   f6921e0b643917ed1fe060e6e21fcf00
#
_cell.length_a   1.000
_cell.length_b   1.000
_cell.length_c   1.000
_cell.angle_alpha   90.00
_cell.angle_beta   90.00
_cell.angle_gamma   90.00
#
_symmetry.space_group_name_H-M   'P 1'
#
loop_
_entity.id
_entity.type
_entity.pdbx_description
1 polymer ?
#
loop_
_entity_poly.entity_id
_entity_poly.type
_entity_poly.pdbx_seq_one_letter_code
_entity_poly.pdbx_strand_id
1 'polypeptide(L)'
;MNAPEAFDAVLVDLYRRNAEVMPNGTEWFDAHTHTGQNDPDGMRATADEILAGLDVVGHSQALVFTTMEPDGYPAANDRVIAEAAGSGGRLHALARLDPHDSPLAEAERCLDAGAVGLKLHPRAEHFALHDNGIEDIVRLADERRLPIIIHAGRGIPALGRDTVELATRYPGARLILAHAGISDLAWIWREAEHLPNLFFDTAWWLVADLLALFAHVPPGHILYASDMPYGHPVFNGLALLRCGLAVGLAPDVLAQIAGGHLAHLMDGGEPRDLGPAPGPPTVAPPASAPRVVQHLVGAVSRVMADADPTEPLALARLSCAVPEDDPEHELLALAARLIAAAESQVDGLPQSRRQVAGPSVAGALIAGTPSVPV
;
A
#
# COMPACT_ATOMS: atom_id res chain seq x y z
N MET A 1 -13.87 -0.28 20.21
CA MET A 1 -12.94 -1.20 19.51
C MET A 1 -13.17 -2.60 20.07
N ASN A 2 -13.58 -3.53 19.25
CA ASN A 2 -13.54 -4.94 19.63
C ASN A 2 -12.07 -5.33 19.80
N ALA A 3 -11.76 -6.14 20.81
CA ALA A 3 -10.41 -6.68 21.00
C ALA A 3 -9.92 -7.28 19.67
N PRO A 4 -8.61 -7.12 19.33
CA PRO A 4 -8.08 -7.73 18.12
C PRO A 4 -8.46 -9.21 18.12
N GLU A 5 -9.06 -9.65 17.02
CA GLU A 5 -9.42 -11.05 16.84
C GLU A 5 -8.14 -11.91 16.94
N ALA A 6 -8.27 -13.20 17.24
CA ALA A 6 -7.10 -14.10 17.38
C ALA A 6 -6.18 -14.09 16.15
N PHE A 7 -6.73 -13.79 14.97
CA PHE A 7 -6.03 -13.57 13.72
C PHE A 7 -5.09 -12.35 13.77
N ASP A 8 -5.57 -11.20 14.26
CA ASP A 8 -4.77 -9.97 14.35
C ASP A 8 -3.57 -10.18 15.27
N ALA A 9 -3.74 -10.93 16.35
CA ALA A 9 -2.64 -11.27 17.25
C ALA A 9 -1.53 -12.09 16.56
N VAL A 10 -1.90 -13.06 15.70
CA VAL A 10 -0.94 -13.84 14.91
C VAL A 10 -0.18 -12.96 13.92
N LEU A 11 -0.88 -12.05 13.23
CA LEU A 11 -0.24 -11.12 12.29
C LEU A 11 0.67 -10.12 13.00
N VAL A 12 0.24 -9.56 14.12
CA VAL A 12 1.07 -8.61 14.91
C VAL A 12 2.33 -9.30 15.43
N ASP A 13 2.23 -10.53 15.93
CA ASP A 13 3.39 -11.31 16.38
C ASP A 13 4.35 -11.58 15.21
N LEU A 14 3.83 -12.01 14.07
CA LEU A 14 4.63 -12.26 12.88
C LEU A 14 5.30 -10.97 12.36
N TYR A 15 4.55 -9.86 12.32
CA TYR A 15 5.11 -8.55 11.97
C TYR A 15 6.28 -8.19 12.89
N ARG A 16 6.09 -8.29 14.21
CA ARG A 16 7.13 -7.95 15.20
C ARG A 16 8.39 -8.79 15.02
N ARG A 17 8.24 -10.11 14.85
CA ARG A 17 9.40 -11.00 14.60
C ARG A 17 10.14 -10.63 13.31
N ASN A 18 9.41 -10.35 12.22
CA ASN A 18 10.04 -9.95 10.96
C ASN A 18 10.66 -8.55 11.07
N ALA A 19 10.13 -7.66 11.90
CA ALA A 19 10.66 -6.32 12.11
C ALA A 19 11.96 -6.30 12.96
N GLU A 20 12.30 -7.39 13.67
CA GLU A 20 13.54 -7.50 14.44
C GLU A 20 14.82 -7.37 13.60
N VAL A 21 14.72 -7.62 12.28
CA VAL A 21 15.85 -7.43 11.35
C VAL A 21 16.14 -5.94 11.07
N MET A 22 15.19 -5.07 11.35
CA MET A 22 15.30 -3.64 11.05
C MET A 22 16.27 -2.95 12.02
N PRO A 23 17.02 -1.92 11.57
CA PRO A 23 17.84 -1.13 12.43
C PRO A 23 17.05 -0.53 13.61
N ASN A 24 17.68 -0.46 14.80
CA ASN A 24 17.06 0.18 15.94
C ASN A 24 16.72 1.65 15.63
N GLY A 25 15.52 2.06 15.97
CA GLY A 25 15.04 3.42 15.70
C GLY A 25 14.61 3.66 14.26
N THR A 26 14.35 2.60 13.48
CA THR A 26 13.75 2.73 12.15
C THR A 26 12.47 3.56 12.24
N GLU A 27 12.44 4.65 11.51
CA GLU A 27 11.25 5.48 11.37
C GLU A 27 10.33 4.87 10.30
N TRP A 28 9.05 4.70 10.66
CA TRP A 28 8.01 4.27 9.74
C TRP A 28 7.13 5.45 9.39
N PHE A 29 7.03 5.74 8.11
CA PHE A 29 6.21 6.81 7.58
C PHE A 29 5.31 6.27 6.48
N ASP A 30 4.01 6.15 6.77
CA ASP A 30 3.01 5.60 5.86
C ASP A 30 2.65 6.64 4.80
N ALA A 31 2.93 6.34 3.53
CA ALA A 31 2.68 7.28 2.43
C ALA A 31 1.20 7.36 2.02
N HIS A 32 0.29 6.51 2.55
CA HIS A 32 -1.06 6.41 2.01
C HIS A 32 -2.07 5.99 3.07
N THR A 33 -2.78 6.96 3.63
CA THR A 33 -3.90 6.71 4.55
C THR A 33 -5.06 7.66 4.27
N HIS A 34 -6.27 7.30 4.74
CA HIS A 34 -7.48 8.08 4.51
C HIS A 34 -8.25 8.32 5.81
N THR A 35 -8.82 9.53 5.94
CA THR A 35 -9.93 9.80 6.87
C THR A 35 -11.19 10.18 6.09
N GLY A 36 -12.36 9.89 6.63
CA GLY A 36 -13.64 10.21 5.99
C GLY A 36 -14.79 9.37 6.52
N GLN A 37 -16.02 9.81 6.22
CA GLN A 37 -17.25 9.17 6.72
C GLN A 37 -18.26 8.88 5.62
N ASN A 38 -18.05 9.43 4.41
CA ASN A 38 -19.07 9.46 3.35
C ASN A 38 -18.70 8.60 2.12
N ASP A 39 -17.65 7.79 2.23
CA ASP A 39 -17.25 6.90 1.13
C ASP A 39 -18.40 5.98 0.70
N PRO A 40 -18.77 5.94 -0.59
CA PRO A 40 -19.87 5.12 -1.10
C PRO A 40 -19.70 3.62 -0.87
N ASP A 41 -18.45 3.15 -0.77
CA ASP A 41 -18.15 1.73 -0.44
C ASP A 41 -18.27 1.45 1.08
N GLY A 42 -18.69 2.45 1.85
CA GLY A 42 -18.91 2.34 3.30
C GLY A 42 -17.63 2.35 4.13
N MET A 43 -16.50 2.72 3.55
CA MET A 43 -15.24 2.85 4.27
C MET A 43 -15.23 4.12 5.10
N ARG A 44 -14.82 3.99 6.36
CA ARG A 44 -14.81 5.10 7.31
C ARG A 44 -13.61 5.01 8.21
N ALA A 45 -12.97 6.15 8.48
CA ALA A 45 -11.97 6.28 9.51
C ALA A 45 -11.92 7.73 10.02
N THR A 46 -11.65 7.87 11.31
CA THR A 46 -11.26 9.12 11.97
C THR A 46 -9.75 9.20 12.08
N ALA A 47 -9.22 10.40 12.32
CA ALA A 47 -7.79 10.57 12.61
C ALA A 47 -7.32 9.73 13.81
N ASP A 48 -8.14 9.63 14.87
CA ASP A 48 -7.82 8.81 16.05
C ASP A 48 -7.71 7.33 15.71
N GLU A 49 -8.55 6.82 14.81
CA GLU A 49 -8.49 5.42 14.35
C GLU A 49 -7.24 5.18 13.50
N ILE A 50 -6.85 6.15 12.64
CA ILE A 50 -5.59 6.08 11.91
C ILE A 50 -4.40 6.04 12.89
N LEU A 51 -4.34 6.97 13.84
CA LEU A 51 -3.27 7.02 14.84
C LEU A 51 -3.21 5.73 15.67
N ALA A 52 -4.35 5.20 16.10
CA ALA A 52 -4.42 3.93 16.82
C ALA A 52 -3.89 2.75 15.98
N GLY A 53 -4.17 2.74 14.66
CA GLY A 53 -3.64 1.73 13.75
C GLY A 53 -2.12 1.81 13.62
N LEU A 54 -1.56 3.02 13.53
CA LEU A 54 -0.11 3.25 13.52
C LEU A 54 0.53 2.78 14.84
N ASP A 55 -0.11 3.04 15.98
CA ASP A 55 0.39 2.65 17.31
C ASP A 55 0.50 1.13 17.48
N VAL A 56 -0.40 0.34 16.89
CA VAL A 56 -0.34 -1.14 16.93
C VAL A 56 0.98 -1.68 16.39
N VAL A 57 1.54 -1.03 15.39
CA VAL A 57 2.77 -1.45 14.69
C VAL A 57 3.98 -0.57 15.01
N GLY A 58 3.80 0.48 15.82
CA GLY A 58 4.88 1.40 16.18
C GLY A 58 5.30 2.34 15.05
N HIS A 59 4.39 2.60 14.10
CA HIS A 59 4.67 3.56 13.03
C HIS A 59 4.54 5.01 13.53
N SER A 60 5.45 5.89 13.09
CA SER A 60 5.56 7.24 13.62
C SER A 60 4.63 8.23 12.94
N GLN A 61 4.52 8.20 11.62
CA GLN A 61 3.87 9.22 10.83
C GLN A 61 3.07 8.64 9.66
N ALA A 62 2.11 9.43 9.13
CA ALA A 62 1.40 9.10 7.90
C ALA A 62 1.05 10.34 7.06
N LEU A 63 1.07 10.21 5.74
CA LEU A 63 0.33 11.08 4.84
C LEU A 63 -1.15 10.70 4.90
N VAL A 64 -2.04 11.67 5.00
CA VAL A 64 -3.47 11.46 5.13
C VAL A 64 -4.25 12.35 4.19
N PHE A 65 -5.29 11.81 3.57
CA PHE A 65 -6.22 12.55 2.72
C PHE A 65 -7.63 11.95 2.84
N THR A 66 -8.62 12.67 2.31
CA THR A 66 -10.02 12.23 2.46
C THR A 66 -10.30 10.98 1.63
N THR A 67 -11.24 10.14 2.11
CA THR A 67 -11.92 9.14 1.28
C THR A 67 -12.67 9.79 0.11
N MET A 68 -13.39 9.04 -0.71
CA MET A 68 -14.29 9.62 -1.69
C MET A 68 -15.42 10.39 -0.97
N GLU A 69 -15.69 11.62 -1.43
CA GLU A 69 -16.75 12.47 -0.91
C GLU A 69 -17.70 12.84 -2.06
N PRO A 70 -18.93 12.31 -2.08
CA PRO A 70 -19.88 12.56 -3.17
C PRO A 70 -20.27 14.03 -3.33
N ASP A 71 -20.20 14.82 -2.25
CA ASP A 71 -20.57 16.24 -2.22
C ASP A 71 -19.39 17.19 -2.54
N GLY A 72 -18.23 16.62 -2.95
CA GLY A 72 -17.02 17.39 -3.28
C GLY A 72 -16.00 17.49 -2.14
N TYR A 73 -14.81 18.02 -2.45
CA TYR A 73 -13.65 17.92 -1.57
C TYR A 73 -13.34 19.14 -0.68
N PRO A 74 -13.78 20.39 -0.92
CA PRO A 74 -13.31 21.53 -0.12
C PRO A 74 -13.52 21.38 1.39
N ALA A 75 -14.73 21.01 1.83
CA ALA A 75 -15.01 20.81 3.26
C ALA A 75 -14.29 19.59 3.84
N ALA A 76 -14.08 18.55 3.04
CA ALA A 76 -13.36 17.36 3.46
C ALA A 76 -11.85 17.64 3.59
N ASN A 77 -11.26 18.39 2.68
CA ASN A 77 -9.88 18.86 2.75
C ASN A 77 -9.66 19.71 4.01
N ASP A 78 -10.56 20.65 4.31
CA ASP A 78 -10.50 21.46 5.54
C ASP A 78 -10.49 20.58 6.79
N ARG A 79 -11.33 19.56 6.83
CA ARG A 79 -11.36 18.58 7.94
C ARG A 79 -10.03 17.84 8.06
N VAL A 80 -9.49 17.28 6.98
CA VAL A 80 -8.23 16.52 6.99
C VAL A 80 -7.05 17.42 7.42
N ILE A 81 -7.00 18.67 6.94
CA ILE A 81 -5.97 19.64 7.37
C ILE A 81 -6.07 19.93 8.86
N ALA A 82 -7.28 20.11 9.40
CA ALA A 82 -7.50 20.32 10.83
C ALA A 82 -7.14 19.09 11.67
N GLU A 83 -7.48 17.87 11.21
CA GLU A 83 -7.11 16.59 11.83
C GLU A 83 -5.58 16.43 11.86
N ALA A 84 -4.89 16.72 10.78
CA ALA A 84 -3.43 16.68 10.70
C ALA A 84 -2.79 17.68 11.68
N ALA A 85 -3.27 18.92 11.69
CA ALA A 85 -2.79 19.96 12.61
C ALA A 85 -2.98 19.53 14.08
N GLY A 86 -4.06 18.81 14.41
CA GLY A 86 -4.36 18.30 15.76
C GLY A 86 -3.58 17.04 16.16
N SER A 87 -2.88 16.38 15.24
CA SER A 87 -2.25 15.06 15.44
C SER A 87 -0.91 15.09 16.21
N GLY A 88 -0.44 16.25 16.58
CA GLY A 88 0.89 16.40 17.19
C GLY A 88 2.06 16.14 16.22
N GLY A 89 1.85 16.38 14.93
CA GLY A 89 2.86 16.20 13.89
C GLY A 89 2.96 14.77 13.34
N ARG A 90 2.01 13.91 13.66
CA ARG A 90 2.01 12.51 13.20
C ARG A 90 1.27 12.31 11.87
N LEU A 91 0.31 13.17 11.55
CA LEU A 91 -0.42 13.15 10.28
C LEU A 91 -0.06 14.37 9.46
N HIS A 92 0.09 14.19 8.15
CA HIS A 92 0.44 15.22 7.19
C HIS A 92 -0.61 15.23 6.08
N ALA A 93 -1.38 16.31 5.97
CA ALA A 93 -2.53 16.40 5.08
C ALA A 93 -2.13 16.54 3.61
N LEU A 94 -2.75 15.77 2.74
CA LEU A 94 -2.77 16.00 1.29
C LEU A 94 -4.16 16.49 0.87
N ALA A 95 -4.21 17.45 -0.04
CA ALA A 95 -5.47 17.90 -0.63
C ALA A 95 -5.91 16.94 -1.74
N ARG A 96 -7.10 16.35 -1.62
CA ARG A 96 -7.72 15.59 -2.71
C ARG A 96 -8.45 16.55 -3.64
N LEU A 97 -8.21 16.40 -4.94
CA LEU A 97 -8.68 17.32 -5.95
C LEU A 97 -9.63 16.63 -6.94
N ASP A 98 -10.71 17.31 -7.28
CA ASP A 98 -11.55 16.99 -8.43
C ASP A 98 -11.13 17.90 -9.61
N PRO A 99 -10.60 17.35 -10.71
CA PRO A 99 -10.21 18.17 -11.88
C PRO A 99 -11.36 18.95 -12.53
N HIS A 100 -12.60 18.57 -12.24
CA HIS A 100 -13.79 19.23 -12.80
C HIS A 100 -14.26 20.43 -11.97
N ASP A 101 -13.69 20.67 -10.77
CA ASP A 101 -14.09 21.72 -9.83
C ASP A 101 -12.90 22.59 -9.38
N SER A 102 -12.46 23.50 -10.25
CA SER A 102 -11.45 24.52 -9.95
C SER A 102 -10.20 23.97 -9.21
N PRO A 103 -9.57 22.88 -9.70
CA PRO A 103 -8.60 22.11 -8.93
C PRO A 103 -7.34 22.91 -8.55
N LEU A 104 -6.88 23.83 -9.38
CA LEU A 104 -5.69 24.64 -9.07
C LEU A 104 -5.96 25.61 -7.91
N ALA A 105 -7.10 26.31 -7.92
CA ALA A 105 -7.47 27.22 -6.85
C ALA A 105 -7.67 26.49 -5.52
N GLU A 106 -8.26 25.28 -5.55
CA GLU A 106 -8.43 24.44 -4.37
C GLU A 106 -7.07 23.91 -3.87
N ALA A 107 -6.17 23.51 -4.77
CA ALA A 107 -4.80 23.10 -4.41
C ALA A 107 -4.06 24.23 -3.68
N GLU A 108 -4.02 25.42 -4.26
CA GLU A 108 -3.37 26.59 -3.64
C GLU A 108 -3.98 26.92 -2.28
N ARG A 109 -5.32 26.95 -2.18
CA ARG A 109 -6.02 27.19 -0.92
C ARG A 109 -5.65 26.20 0.17
N CYS A 110 -5.63 24.91 -0.15
CA CYS A 110 -5.28 23.85 0.80
C CYS A 110 -3.81 23.90 1.22
N LEU A 111 -2.90 24.17 0.29
CA LEU A 111 -1.47 24.33 0.59
C LEU A 111 -1.23 25.53 1.51
N ASP A 112 -1.92 26.64 1.29
CA ASP A 112 -1.85 27.83 2.15
C ASP A 112 -2.47 27.56 3.55
N ALA A 113 -3.41 26.60 3.65
CA ALA A 113 -4.02 26.17 4.90
C ALA A 113 -3.21 25.09 5.65
N GLY A 114 -2.13 24.56 5.06
CA GLY A 114 -1.22 23.60 5.71
C GLY A 114 -1.21 22.19 5.14
N ALA A 115 -1.83 21.96 3.99
CA ALA A 115 -1.60 20.71 3.24
C ALA A 115 -0.15 20.67 2.72
N VAL A 116 0.45 19.48 2.68
CA VAL A 116 1.85 19.27 2.31
C VAL A 116 2.02 18.57 0.96
N GLY A 117 0.93 18.32 0.25
CA GLY A 117 0.92 17.66 -1.05
C GLY A 117 -0.50 17.47 -1.56
N LEU A 118 -0.64 16.69 -2.63
CA LEU A 118 -1.87 16.56 -3.39
C LEU A 118 -2.24 15.09 -3.61
N LYS A 119 -3.53 14.81 -3.80
CA LYS A 119 -4.08 13.50 -4.17
C LYS A 119 -4.93 13.62 -5.41
N LEU A 120 -4.68 12.75 -6.38
CA LEU A 120 -5.47 12.57 -7.60
C LEU A 120 -6.01 11.14 -7.68
N HIS A 121 -7.27 10.98 -8.08
CA HIS A 121 -7.86 9.66 -8.20
C HIS A 121 -8.61 9.50 -9.54
N PRO A 122 -7.90 9.25 -10.66
CA PRO A 122 -8.46 9.23 -12.01
C PRO A 122 -9.72 8.38 -12.17
N ARG A 123 -9.80 7.25 -11.45
CA ARG A 123 -10.96 6.36 -11.53
C ARG A 123 -12.20 6.90 -10.80
N ALA A 124 -12.02 7.53 -9.63
CA ALA A 124 -13.14 8.01 -8.83
C ALA A 124 -13.75 9.28 -9.42
N GLU A 125 -12.90 10.23 -9.84
CA GLU A 125 -13.32 11.51 -10.44
C GLU A 125 -13.40 11.44 -11.97
N HIS A 126 -13.27 10.26 -12.61
CA HIS A 126 -13.49 10.02 -14.04
C HIS A 126 -12.68 10.94 -14.98
N PHE A 127 -11.37 11.04 -14.79
CA PHE A 127 -10.47 11.82 -15.65
C PHE A 127 -9.23 11.00 -16.06
N ALA A 128 -8.51 11.49 -17.06
CA ALA A 128 -7.19 11.02 -17.47
C ALA A 128 -6.11 12.06 -17.11
N LEU A 129 -4.85 11.61 -16.90
CA LEU A 129 -3.78 12.54 -16.51
C LEU A 129 -3.40 13.55 -17.60
N HIS A 130 -3.84 13.33 -18.84
CA HIS A 130 -3.67 14.29 -19.94
C HIS A 130 -4.86 15.26 -20.09
N ASP A 131 -5.87 15.19 -19.20
CA ASP A 131 -7.03 16.12 -19.25
C ASP A 131 -6.63 17.54 -18.81
N ASN A 132 -7.43 18.51 -19.26
CA ASN A 132 -7.19 19.91 -18.94
C ASN A 132 -7.19 20.16 -17.43
N GLY A 133 -6.28 21.00 -16.95
CA GLY A 133 -6.13 21.37 -15.54
C GLY A 133 -5.20 20.44 -14.74
N ILE A 134 -4.96 19.20 -15.18
CA ILE A 134 -4.00 18.30 -14.50
C ILE A 134 -2.58 18.83 -14.64
N GLU A 135 -2.20 19.29 -15.81
CA GLU A 135 -0.86 19.85 -16.05
C GLU A 135 -0.55 21.04 -15.15
N ASP A 136 -1.55 21.91 -14.87
CA ASP A 136 -1.38 23.06 -13.98
C ASP A 136 -1.15 22.61 -12.51
N ILE A 137 -1.83 21.55 -12.07
CA ILE A 137 -1.62 20.93 -10.75
C ILE A 137 -0.20 20.37 -10.64
N VAL A 138 0.25 19.64 -11.66
CA VAL A 138 1.59 19.03 -11.65
C VAL A 138 2.67 20.11 -11.73
N ARG A 139 2.46 21.19 -12.50
CA ARG A 139 3.35 22.33 -12.54
C ARG A 139 3.45 23.04 -11.18
N LEU A 140 2.32 23.25 -10.48
CA LEU A 140 2.34 23.76 -9.12
C LEU A 140 3.15 22.87 -8.17
N ALA A 141 3.01 21.54 -8.30
CA ALA A 141 3.76 20.60 -7.51
C ALA A 141 5.26 20.61 -7.88
N ASP A 142 5.61 20.79 -9.14
CA ASP A 142 6.99 20.96 -9.61
C ASP A 142 7.66 22.17 -8.98
N GLU A 143 7.00 23.36 -9.07
CA GLU A 143 7.49 24.61 -8.52
C GLU A 143 7.71 24.58 -7.01
N ARG A 144 6.85 23.85 -6.28
CA ARG A 144 6.88 23.72 -4.82
C ARG A 144 7.51 22.40 -4.32
N ARG A 145 7.95 21.51 -5.22
CA ARG A 145 8.53 20.19 -4.92
C ARG A 145 7.62 19.29 -4.08
N LEU A 146 6.32 19.27 -4.40
CA LEU A 146 5.32 18.58 -3.62
C LEU A 146 5.13 17.13 -4.07
N PRO A 147 4.74 16.22 -3.16
CA PRO A 147 4.23 14.92 -3.51
C PRO A 147 2.82 15.02 -4.10
N ILE A 148 2.58 14.25 -5.16
CA ILE A 148 1.24 13.97 -5.69
C ILE A 148 1.04 12.46 -5.65
N ILE A 149 0.11 11.98 -4.82
CA ILE A 149 -0.30 10.57 -4.85
C ILE A 149 -1.38 10.41 -5.91
N ILE A 150 -1.10 9.56 -6.87
CA ILE A 150 -2.00 9.24 -7.99
C ILE A 150 -2.50 7.81 -7.81
N HIS A 151 -3.82 7.62 -7.71
CA HIS A 151 -4.39 6.27 -7.68
C HIS A 151 -4.05 5.54 -8.98
N ALA A 152 -3.35 4.42 -8.87
CA ALA A 152 -2.86 3.61 -9.98
C ALA A 152 -3.37 2.16 -9.93
N GLY A 153 -4.58 1.99 -9.40
CA GLY A 153 -5.29 0.72 -9.37
C GLY A 153 -5.68 0.23 -10.77
N ARG A 154 -6.28 -0.94 -10.85
CA ARG A 154 -6.62 -1.59 -12.14
C ARG A 154 -7.61 -0.78 -12.97
N GLY A 155 -7.46 -0.86 -14.29
CA GLY A 155 -8.44 -0.36 -15.25
C GLY A 155 -8.39 1.14 -15.52
N ILE A 156 -7.22 1.78 -15.39
CA ILE A 156 -7.01 3.18 -15.72
C ILE A 156 -6.21 3.25 -17.03
N PRO A 157 -6.85 3.58 -18.17
CA PRO A 157 -6.16 3.66 -19.47
C PRO A 157 -5.08 4.75 -19.48
N ALA A 158 -3.97 4.48 -20.14
CA ALA A 158 -2.87 5.41 -20.41
C ALA A 158 -2.15 6.00 -19.18
N LEU A 159 -2.52 5.60 -17.94
CA LEU A 159 -2.02 6.19 -16.71
C LEU A 159 -0.48 6.23 -16.65
N GLY A 160 0.17 5.10 -16.90
CA GLY A 160 1.63 5.00 -16.84
C GLY A 160 2.32 5.88 -17.89
N ARG A 161 1.82 5.89 -19.13
CA ARG A 161 2.38 6.72 -20.20
C ARG A 161 2.27 8.20 -19.85
N ASP A 162 1.11 8.65 -19.41
CA ASP A 162 0.86 10.03 -19.06
C ASP A 162 1.68 10.44 -17.83
N THR A 163 1.85 9.52 -16.86
CA THR A 163 2.73 9.74 -15.70
C THR A 163 4.19 9.93 -16.11
N VAL A 164 4.72 9.08 -17.00
CA VAL A 164 6.09 9.21 -17.52
C VAL A 164 6.29 10.55 -18.24
N GLU A 165 5.32 10.97 -19.05
CA GLU A 165 5.36 12.26 -19.73
C GLU A 165 5.39 13.43 -18.73
N LEU A 166 4.51 13.42 -17.71
CA LEU A 166 4.47 14.43 -16.67
C LEU A 166 5.75 14.43 -15.82
N ALA A 167 6.24 13.26 -15.40
CA ALA A 167 7.48 13.14 -14.62
C ALA A 167 8.70 13.69 -15.38
N THR A 168 8.75 13.45 -16.69
CA THR A 168 9.83 13.97 -17.55
C THR A 168 9.75 15.49 -17.69
N ARG A 169 8.56 16.05 -17.83
CA ARG A 169 8.34 17.49 -18.04
C ARG A 169 8.46 18.30 -16.76
N TYR A 170 8.13 17.70 -15.61
CA TYR A 170 8.06 18.35 -14.30
C TYR A 170 8.91 17.59 -13.27
N PRO A 171 10.25 17.70 -13.35
CA PRO A 171 11.17 16.89 -12.54
C PRO A 171 11.16 17.23 -11.04
N GLY A 172 10.65 18.39 -10.63
CA GLY A 172 10.49 18.78 -9.23
C GLY A 172 9.23 18.20 -8.59
N ALA A 173 8.20 17.84 -9.37
CA ALA A 173 7.01 17.17 -8.86
C ALA A 173 7.34 15.73 -8.46
N ARG A 174 6.94 15.30 -7.27
CA ARG A 174 7.18 13.93 -6.76
C ARG A 174 5.93 13.09 -7.00
N LEU A 175 5.91 12.37 -8.14
CA LEU A 175 4.74 11.59 -8.57
C LEU A 175 4.80 10.20 -7.92
N ILE A 176 3.81 9.88 -7.07
CA ILE A 176 3.71 8.60 -6.35
C ILE A 176 2.54 7.82 -6.94
N LEU A 177 2.82 6.74 -7.66
CA LEU A 177 1.81 5.82 -8.16
C LEU A 177 1.39 4.88 -7.03
N ALA A 178 0.15 5.03 -6.57
CA ALA A 178 -0.42 4.18 -5.54
C ALA A 178 -0.58 2.72 -6.00
N HIS A 179 -0.69 1.80 -5.03
CA HIS A 179 -0.98 0.38 -5.26
C HIS A 179 0.04 -0.29 -6.18
N ALA A 180 1.34 -0.09 -5.89
CA ALA A 180 2.45 -0.62 -6.68
C ALA A 180 2.44 -0.19 -8.16
N GLY A 181 1.64 0.81 -8.54
CA GLY A 181 1.48 1.22 -9.93
C GLY A 181 0.94 0.11 -10.84
N ILE A 182 0.10 -0.80 -10.30
CA ILE A 182 -0.27 -2.06 -10.95
C ILE A 182 -0.98 -1.91 -12.30
N SER A 183 -1.56 -0.75 -12.60
CA SER A 183 -2.10 -0.47 -13.94
C SER A 183 -1.07 -0.70 -15.03
N ASP A 184 0.18 -0.33 -14.76
CA ASP A 184 1.28 -0.28 -15.73
C ASP A 184 2.57 -0.95 -15.24
N LEU A 185 2.56 -1.60 -14.06
CA LEU A 185 3.76 -2.21 -13.43
C LEU A 185 4.52 -3.13 -14.39
N ALA A 186 3.83 -3.82 -15.30
CA ALA A 186 4.44 -4.74 -16.26
C ALA A 186 5.53 -4.10 -17.14
N TRP A 187 5.55 -2.78 -17.28
CA TRP A 187 6.51 -2.07 -18.11
C TRP A 187 7.12 -0.81 -17.49
N ILE A 188 6.36 -0.07 -16.66
CA ILE A 188 6.73 1.27 -16.15
C ILE A 188 7.98 1.24 -15.24
N TRP A 189 8.27 0.11 -14.63
CA TRP A 189 9.49 -0.06 -13.82
C TRP A 189 10.79 0.23 -14.60
N ARG A 190 10.78 0.08 -15.93
CA ARG A 190 11.93 0.38 -16.78
C ARG A 190 12.19 1.89 -16.90
N GLU A 191 11.14 2.69 -16.73
CA GLU A 191 11.24 4.15 -16.78
C GLU A 191 11.73 4.73 -15.44
N ALA A 192 11.53 4.01 -14.33
CA ALA A 192 11.88 4.48 -13.00
C ALA A 192 13.36 4.84 -12.87
N GLU A 193 14.27 4.06 -13.45
CA GLU A 193 15.71 4.33 -13.44
C GLU A 193 16.08 5.70 -14.04
N HIS A 194 15.22 6.26 -14.89
CA HIS A 194 15.45 7.51 -15.61
C HIS A 194 14.65 8.69 -15.06
N LEU A 195 13.73 8.44 -14.14
CA LEU A 195 12.79 9.41 -13.58
C LEU A 195 12.90 9.45 -12.05
N PRO A 196 13.90 10.15 -11.48
CA PRO A 196 14.15 10.15 -10.03
C PRO A 196 12.97 10.68 -9.21
N ASN A 197 12.03 11.38 -9.81
CA ASN A 197 10.81 11.93 -9.21
C ASN A 197 9.57 11.02 -9.37
N LEU A 198 9.72 9.80 -9.90
CA LEU A 198 8.65 8.81 -10.00
C LEU A 198 8.79 7.77 -8.88
N PHE A 199 7.74 7.59 -8.08
CA PHE A 199 7.70 6.68 -6.95
C PHE A 199 6.50 5.73 -7.06
N PHE A 200 6.58 4.63 -6.30
CA PHE A 200 5.53 3.62 -6.17
C PHE A 200 5.28 3.34 -4.69
N ASP A 201 4.03 3.34 -4.27
CA ASP A 201 3.70 2.94 -2.91
C ASP A 201 3.42 1.43 -2.80
N THR A 202 3.54 0.88 -1.60
CA THR A 202 3.36 -0.55 -1.34
C THR A 202 1.93 -0.92 -0.93
N ALA A 203 0.96 -0.02 -1.05
CA ALA A 203 -0.42 -0.22 -0.65
C ALA A 203 -1.17 -1.22 -1.55
N TRP A 204 -0.72 -2.47 -1.56
CA TRP A 204 -1.28 -3.52 -2.39
C TRP A 204 -1.34 -4.86 -1.65
N TRP A 205 -2.20 -5.75 -2.08
CA TRP A 205 -2.47 -7.01 -1.40
C TRP A 205 -1.94 -8.26 -2.13
N LEU A 206 -1.75 -8.19 -3.46
CA LEU A 206 -1.34 -9.35 -4.25
C LEU A 206 0.18 -9.54 -4.15
N VAL A 207 0.60 -10.62 -3.50
CA VAL A 207 2.02 -10.91 -3.24
C VAL A 207 2.87 -10.99 -4.51
N ALA A 208 2.30 -11.46 -5.63
CA ALA A 208 3.04 -11.54 -6.90
C ALA A 208 3.38 -10.15 -7.45
N ASP A 209 2.46 -9.18 -7.35
CA ASP A 209 2.70 -7.81 -7.80
C ASP A 209 3.71 -7.11 -6.87
N LEU A 210 3.60 -7.32 -5.55
CA LEU A 210 4.57 -6.78 -4.59
C LEU A 210 5.98 -7.36 -4.81
N LEU A 211 6.10 -8.66 -5.02
CA LEU A 211 7.39 -9.27 -5.36
C LEU A 211 7.95 -8.71 -6.68
N ALA A 212 7.10 -8.47 -7.68
CA ALA A 212 7.51 -7.84 -8.94
C ALA A 212 7.97 -6.39 -8.71
N LEU A 213 7.25 -5.61 -7.89
CA LEU A 213 7.65 -4.26 -7.50
C LEU A 213 9.04 -4.27 -6.88
N PHE A 214 9.25 -5.04 -5.81
CA PHE A 214 10.53 -5.10 -5.11
C PHE A 214 11.67 -5.68 -5.93
N ALA A 215 11.36 -6.60 -6.87
CA ALA A 215 12.36 -7.21 -7.73
C ALA A 215 12.85 -6.30 -8.86
N HIS A 216 11.98 -5.46 -9.40
CA HIS A 216 12.24 -4.76 -10.65
C HIS A 216 12.37 -3.24 -10.51
N VAL A 217 11.79 -2.64 -9.46
CA VAL A 217 11.90 -1.21 -9.21
C VAL A 217 13.09 -0.94 -8.30
N PRO A 218 13.98 0.02 -8.62
CA PRO A 218 15.07 0.39 -7.71
C PRO A 218 14.52 0.86 -6.36
N PRO A 219 15.12 0.45 -5.22
CA PRO A 219 14.58 0.71 -3.89
C PRO A 219 14.30 2.18 -3.56
N GLY A 220 15.08 3.10 -4.15
CA GLY A 220 14.88 4.55 -4.01
C GLY A 220 13.56 5.08 -4.59
N HIS A 221 12.83 4.26 -5.34
CA HIS A 221 11.53 4.61 -5.91
C HIS A 221 10.35 3.97 -5.18
N ILE A 222 10.59 3.21 -4.10
CA ILE A 222 9.54 2.50 -3.36
C ILE A 222 9.31 3.19 -2.03
N LEU A 223 8.04 3.46 -1.70
CA LEU A 223 7.60 4.06 -0.45
C LEU A 223 6.61 3.13 0.25
N TYR A 224 6.79 2.94 1.56
CA TYR A 224 5.84 2.17 2.36
C TYR A 224 4.47 2.85 2.42
N ALA A 225 3.40 2.04 2.31
CA ALA A 225 2.04 2.51 2.42
C ALA A 225 1.08 1.41 2.85
N SER A 226 0.07 1.75 3.64
CA SER A 226 -0.94 0.81 4.13
C SER A 226 -2.29 0.87 3.44
N ASP A 227 -2.65 2.02 2.85
CA ASP A 227 -4.00 2.30 2.35
C ASP A 227 -5.10 2.19 3.43
N MET A 228 -4.75 2.47 4.70
CA MET A 228 -5.73 2.43 5.79
C MET A 228 -6.81 3.50 5.59
N PRO A 229 -8.11 3.21 5.74
CA PRO A 229 -8.73 2.00 6.27
C PRO A 229 -9.05 0.90 5.25
N TYR A 230 -8.77 1.07 3.96
CA TYR A 230 -8.99 0.03 2.93
C TYR A 230 -8.02 -1.14 3.12
N GLY A 231 -6.75 -0.85 3.44
CA GLY A 231 -5.74 -1.81 3.86
C GLY A 231 -5.50 -1.82 5.36
N HIS A 232 -4.40 -2.43 5.81
CA HIS A 232 -4.07 -2.57 7.23
C HIS A 232 -2.56 -2.46 7.47
N PRO A 233 -2.08 -1.59 8.38
CA PRO A 233 -0.65 -1.32 8.56
C PRO A 233 0.16 -2.55 9.00
N VAL A 234 -0.42 -3.47 9.79
CA VAL A 234 0.23 -4.74 10.17
C VAL A 234 0.52 -5.59 8.94
N PHE A 235 -0.50 -5.78 8.08
CA PHE A 235 -0.34 -6.58 6.86
C PHE A 235 0.65 -5.94 5.90
N ASN A 236 0.51 -4.64 5.61
CA ASN A 236 1.36 -3.95 4.63
C ASN A 236 2.81 -3.80 5.14
N GLY A 237 3.01 -3.58 6.45
CA GLY A 237 4.34 -3.62 7.06
C GLY A 237 4.98 -5.01 6.98
N LEU A 238 4.22 -6.07 7.26
CA LEU A 238 4.67 -7.45 7.07
C LEU A 238 4.98 -7.76 5.60
N ALA A 239 4.15 -7.28 4.67
CA ALA A 239 4.35 -7.48 3.23
C ALA A 239 5.63 -6.78 2.74
N LEU A 240 5.89 -5.54 3.18
CA LEU A 240 7.15 -4.83 2.90
C LEU A 240 8.35 -5.66 3.36
N LEU A 241 8.35 -6.09 4.64
CA LEU A 241 9.46 -6.85 5.21
C LEU A 241 9.67 -8.16 4.46
N ARG A 242 8.63 -8.96 4.30
CA ARG A 242 8.74 -10.28 3.67
C ARG A 242 9.09 -10.22 2.20
N CYS A 243 8.45 -9.35 1.41
CA CYS A 243 8.78 -9.20 -0.01
C CYS A 243 10.18 -8.62 -0.21
N GLY A 244 10.56 -7.60 0.55
CA GLY A 244 11.88 -7.00 0.46
C GLY A 244 13.02 -7.96 0.87
N LEU A 245 12.83 -8.71 1.96
CA LEU A 245 13.80 -9.74 2.36
C LEU A 245 13.87 -10.89 1.35
N ALA A 246 12.74 -11.31 0.77
CA ALA A 246 12.69 -12.39 -0.21
C ALA A 246 13.49 -12.07 -1.47
N VAL A 247 13.52 -10.80 -1.89
CA VAL A 247 14.36 -10.34 -3.03
C VAL A 247 15.78 -9.97 -2.60
N GLY A 248 16.12 -10.05 -1.32
CA GLY A 248 17.48 -9.84 -0.80
C GLY A 248 17.84 -8.39 -0.47
N LEU A 249 16.85 -7.50 -0.24
CA LEU A 249 17.14 -6.15 0.23
C LEU A 249 17.74 -6.16 1.63
N ALA A 250 18.76 -5.32 1.83
CA ALA A 250 19.40 -5.16 3.12
C ALA A 250 18.47 -4.40 4.11
N PRO A 251 18.57 -4.69 5.43
CA PRO A 251 17.75 -4.02 6.45
C PRO A 251 17.82 -2.48 6.41
N ASP A 252 18.99 -1.90 6.14
CA ASP A 252 19.13 -0.44 6.04
C ASP A 252 18.35 0.14 4.83
N VAL A 253 18.31 -0.60 3.72
CA VAL A 253 17.51 -0.21 2.55
C VAL A 253 16.02 -0.33 2.86
N LEU A 254 15.60 -1.41 3.54
CA LEU A 254 14.22 -1.55 4.01
C LEU A 254 13.80 -0.42 4.95
N ALA A 255 14.70 0.05 5.83
CA ALA A 255 14.43 1.19 6.71
C ALA A 255 14.21 2.49 5.92
N GLN A 256 14.94 2.69 4.81
CA GLN A 256 14.67 3.82 3.93
C GLN A 256 13.29 3.71 3.26
N ILE A 257 12.91 2.54 2.76
CA ILE A 257 11.59 2.31 2.16
C ILE A 257 10.47 2.46 3.22
N ALA A 258 10.69 1.96 4.44
CA ALA A 258 9.71 2.01 5.54
C ALA A 258 9.29 3.44 5.92
N GLY A 259 10.20 4.42 5.79
CA GLY A 259 9.87 5.80 6.13
C GLY A 259 11.02 6.79 5.96
N GLY A 260 12.26 6.36 6.15
CA GLY A 260 13.41 7.29 6.14
C GLY A 260 13.55 8.09 4.82
N HIS A 261 13.21 7.49 3.68
CA HIS A 261 13.23 8.19 2.40
C HIS A 261 12.05 9.17 2.27
N LEU A 262 10.83 8.76 2.64
CA LEU A 262 9.67 9.66 2.60
C LEU A 262 9.88 10.85 3.54
N ALA A 263 10.35 10.65 4.78
CA ALA A 263 10.68 11.73 5.71
C ALA A 263 11.67 12.72 5.08
N HIS A 264 12.76 12.20 4.48
CA HIS A 264 13.71 13.03 3.76
C HIS A 264 13.12 13.86 2.62
N LEU A 265 12.22 13.26 1.82
CA LEU A 265 11.50 13.96 0.75
C LEU A 265 10.58 15.05 1.32
N MET A 266 9.88 14.78 2.41
CA MET A 266 8.97 15.74 3.06
C MET A 266 9.74 16.92 3.68
N ASP A 267 10.98 16.72 4.12
CA ASP A 267 11.90 17.77 4.57
C ASP A 267 12.54 18.57 3.42
N GLY A 268 12.11 18.34 2.18
CA GLY A 268 12.61 19.06 0.99
C GLY A 268 13.87 18.44 0.36
N GLY A 269 14.31 17.26 0.83
CA GLY A 269 15.47 16.57 0.29
C GLY A 269 15.25 16.06 -1.15
N GLU A 270 16.36 15.84 -1.86
CA GLU A 270 16.33 15.23 -3.20
C GLU A 270 16.10 13.71 -3.11
N PRO A 271 15.50 13.08 -4.12
CA PRO A 271 15.38 11.63 -4.18
C PRO A 271 16.72 10.92 -3.97
N ARG A 272 16.73 9.89 -3.11
CA ARG A 272 17.93 9.12 -2.80
C ARG A 272 18.10 7.96 -3.76
N ASP A 273 19.30 7.77 -4.26
CA ASP A 273 19.69 6.50 -4.88
C ASP A 273 19.98 5.48 -3.74
N LEU A 274 19.19 4.42 -3.67
CA LEU A 274 19.35 3.33 -2.70
C LEU A 274 19.91 2.06 -3.36
N GLY A 275 20.49 2.18 -4.55
CA GLY A 275 21.04 1.09 -5.33
C GLY A 275 20.08 0.55 -6.39
N PRO A 276 20.58 -0.36 -7.23
CA PRO A 276 19.81 -0.95 -8.32
C PRO A 276 18.72 -1.90 -7.80
N ALA A 277 17.75 -2.19 -8.65
CA ALA A 277 16.77 -3.24 -8.40
C ALA A 277 17.45 -4.59 -8.13
N PRO A 278 17.07 -5.31 -7.06
CA PRO A 278 17.79 -6.54 -6.64
C PRO A 278 17.57 -7.74 -7.57
N GLY A 279 16.53 -7.72 -8.39
CA GLY A 279 16.09 -8.86 -9.18
C GLY A 279 15.11 -9.79 -8.43
N PRO A 280 14.59 -10.81 -9.11
CA PRO A 280 13.64 -11.76 -8.51
C PRO A 280 14.31 -12.60 -7.40
N PRO A 281 13.50 -13.17 -6.48
CA PRO A 281 14.01 -14.08 -5.44
C PRO A 281 14.86 -15.20 -6.04
N THR A 282 16.03 -15.45 -5.43
CA THR A 282 16.96 -16.49 -5.91
C THR A 282 16.60 -17.90 -5.42
N VAL A 283 15.77 -17.97 -4.36
CA VAL A 283 15.28 -19.24 -3.80
C VAL A 283 13.98 -19.61 -4.51
N ALA A 284 13.96 -20.74 -5.18
CA ALA A 284 12.74 -21.25 -5.81
C ALA A 284 11.70 -21.58 -4.72
N PRO A 285 10.43 -21.20 -4.89
CA PRO A 285 9.39 -21.58 -3.96
C PRO A 285 9.20 -23.12 -3.97
N PRO A 286 8.82 -23.71 -2.83
CA PRO A 286 8.45 -25.12 -2.78
C PRO A 286 7.26 -25.41 -3.71
N ALA A 287 7.13 -26.64 -4.20
CA ALA A 287 6.12 -26.99 -5.21
C ALA A 287 4.66 -26.73 -4.74
N SER A 288 4.40 -26.77 -3.44
CA SER A 288 3.12 -26.50 -2.81
C SER A 288 2.76 -25.01 -2.75
N ALA A 289 3.75 -24.14 -2.53
CA ALA A 289 3.54 -22.70 -2.30
C ALA A 289 2.77 -21.98 -3.44
N PRO A 290 3.12 -22.15 -4.74
CA PRO A 290 2.36 -21.54 -5.81
C PRO A 290 0.89 -21.97 -5.84
N ARG A 291 0.58 -23.22 -5.46
CA ARG A 291 -0.80 -23.71 -5.39
C ARG A 291 -1.56 -23.05 -4.24
N VAL A 292 -0.94 -22.94 -3.06
CA VAL A 292 -1.54 -22.21 -1.92
C VAL A 292 -1.85 -20.78 -2.33
N VAL A 293 -0.87 -20.07 -2.89
CA VAL A 293 -1.04 -18.68 -3.35
C VAL A 293 -2.17 -18.56 -4.37
N GLN A 294 -2.18 -19.41 -5.41
CA GLN A 294 -3.20 -19.40 -6.46
C GLN A 294 -4.62 -19.56 -5.89
N HIS A 295 -4.81 -20.54 -5.01
CA HIS A 295 -6.11 -20.81 -4.42
C HIS A 295 -6.56 -19.69 -3.47
N LEU A 296 -5.67 -19.13 -2.67
CA LEU A 296 -5.99 -18.02 -1.78
C LEU A 296 -6.32 -16.73 -2.56
N VAL A 297 -5.59 -16.42 -3.63
CA VAL A 297 -5.93 -15.32 -4.54
C VAL A 297 -7.31 -15.56 -5.18
N GLY A 298 -7.62 -16.80 -5.55
CA GLY A 298 -8.94 -17.19 -6.03
C GLY A 298 -10.03 -16.98 -4.98
N ALA A 299 -9.77 -17.33 -3.72
CA ALA A 299 -10.71 -17.10 -2.62
C ALA A 299 -11.00 -15.61 -2.40
N VAL A 300 -9.94 -14.78 -2.34
CA VAL A 300 -10.08 -13.32 -2.22
C VAL A 300 -10.87 -12.74 -3.39
N SER A 301 -10.57 -13.17 -4.61
CA SER A 301 -11.28 -12.69 -5.81
C SER A 301 -12.77 -13.02 -5.76
N ARG A 302 -13.14 -14.20 -5.24
CA ARG A 302 -14.56 -14.59 -5.05
C ARG A 302 -15.22 -13.72 -3.98
N VAL A 303 -14.57 -13.52 -2.84
CA VAL A 303 -15.09 -12.63 -1.77
C VAL A 303 -15.34 -11.21 -2.30
N MET A 304 -14.40 -10.68 -3.10
CA MET A 304 -14.55 -9.35 -3.71
C MET A 304 -15.67 -9.26 -4.75
N ALA A 305 -16.04 -10.40 -5.34
CA ALA A 305 -17.12 -10.51 -6.33
C ALA A 305 -18.45 -11.02 -5.72
N ASP A 306 -18.60 -11.02 -4.38
CA ASP A 306 -19.76 -11.56 -3.66
C ASP A 306 -20.08 -13.04 -4.00
N ALA A 307 -19.05 -13.81 -4.30
CA ALA A 307 -19.15 -15.22 -4.63
C ALA A 307 -18.56 -16.10 -3.50
N ASP A 308 -19.02 -17.35 -3.43
CA ASP A 308 -18.61 -18.33 -2.41
C ASP A 308 -17.12 -18.70 -2.51
N PRO A 309 -16.27 -18.45 -1.48
CA PRO A 309 -14.85 -18.79 -1.46
C PRO A 309 -14.54 -20.21 -0.92
N THR A 310 -15.53 -21.00 -0.55
CA THR A 310 -15.35 -22.28 0.18
C THR A 310 -14.44 -23.25 -0.56
N GLU A 311 -14.68 -23.45 -1.86
CA GLU A 311 -13.88 -24.39 -2.66
C GLU A 311 -12.40 -23.97 -2.77
N PRO A 312 -12.05 -22.73 -3.15
CA PRO A 312 -10.65 -22.35 -3.21
C PRO A 312 -9.97 -22.35 -1.83
N LEU A 313 -10.65 -22.01 -0.73
CA LEU A 313 -10.09 -22.13 0.63
C LEU A 313 -9.75 -23.60 0.96
N ALA A 314 -10.68 -24.53 0.68
CA ALA A 314 -10.44 -25.95 0.90
C ALA A 314 -9.27 -26.49 0.07
N LEU A 315 -9.13 -26.06 -1.19
CA LEU A 315 -8.01 -26.43 -2.06
C LEU A 315 -6.68 -25.83 -1.57
N ALA A 316 -6.68 -24.61 -1.07
CA ALA A 316 -5.52 -23.99 -0.43
C ALA A 316 -5.08 -24.80 0.79
N ARG A 317 -6.02 -25.17 1.67
CA ARG A 317 -5.75 -25.96 2.86
C ARG A 317 -5.17 -27.35 2.52
N LEU A 318 -5.73 -28.03 1.53
CA LEU A 318 -5.20 -29.31 1.03
C LEU A 318 -3.76 -29.17 0.48
N SER A 319 -3.44 -28.01 -0.11
CA SER A 319 -2.11 -27.73 -0.63
C SER A 319 -1.07 -27.48 0.48
N CYS A 320 -1.51 -27.22 1.72
CA CYS A 320 -0.65 -27.10 2.89
C CYS A 320 -0.39 -28.44 3.60
N ALA A 321 -1.05 -29.53 3.18
CA ALA A 321 -0.92 -30.84 3.84
C ALA A 321 0.39 -31.54 3.43
N VAL A 322 1.44 -31.31 4.19
CA VAL A 322 2.75 -31.97 4.05
C VAL A 322 3.11 -32.73 5.31
N PRO A 323 4.00 -33.76 5.25
CA PRO A 323 4.49 -34.47 6.41
C PRO A 323 5.21 -33.52 7.41
N GLU A 324 5.26 -33.93 8.70
CA GLU A 324 5.94 -33.14 9.75
C GLU A 324 7.45 -33.00 9.54
N ASP A 325 8.07 -33.91 8.83
CA ASP A 325 9.48 -33.91 8.46
C ASP A 325 9.78 -33.17 7.16
N ASP A 326 8.77 -32.60 6.50
CA ASP A 326 8.96 -31.76 5.31
C ASP A 326 9.62 -30.42 5.70
N PRO A 327 10.65 -29.98 4.98
CA PRO A 327 11.32 -28.70 5.25
C PRO A 327 10.38 -27.49 5.27
N GLU A 328 9.26 -27.57 4.56
CA GLU A 328 8.26 -26.50 4.43
C GLU A 328 7.14 -26.61 5.46
N HIS A 329 7.20 -27.60 6.37
CA HIS A 329 6.10 -27.90 7.30
C HIS A 329 5.69 -26.69 8.13
N GLU A 330 6.64 -25.97 8.74
CA GLU A 330 6.34 -24.82 9.62
C GLU A 330 5.65 -23.68 8.84
N LEU A 331 6.16 -23.36 7.66
CA LEU A 331 5.59 -22.34 6.77
C LEU A 331 4.15 -22.70 6.37
N LEU A 332 3.95 -23.94 5.90
CA LEU A 332 2.67 -24.40 5.42
C LEU A 332 1.66 -24.62 6.55
N ALA A 333 2.11 -25.02 7.75
CA ALA A 333 1.27 -25.11 8.93
C ALA A 333 0.78 -23.72 9.37
N LEU A 334 1.61 -22.68 9.28
CA LEU A 334 1.16 -21.29 9.53
C LEU A 334 0.15 -20.85 8.47
N ALA A 335 0.40 -21.09 7.20
CA ALA A 335 -0.56 -20.78 6.13
C ALA A 335 -1.90 -21.51 6.36
N ALA A 336 -1.86 -22.80 6.75
CA ALA A 336 -3.06 -23.58 7.08
C ALA A 336 -3.87 -23.00 8.24
N ARG A 337 -3.21 -22.48 9.29
CA ARG A 337 -3.90 -21.78 10.40
C ARG A 337 -4.61 -20.53 9.94
N LEU A 338 -3.98 -19.74 9.06
CA LEU A 338 -4.58 -18.54 8.48
C LEU A 338 -5.78 -18.90 7.59
N ILE A 339 -5.66 -19.97 6.80
CA ILE A 339 -6.78 -20.48 5.98
C ILE A 339 -7.95 -20.93 6.87
N ALA A 340 -7.68 -21.64 7.96
CA ALA A 340 -8.72 -22.08 8.91
C ALA A 340 -9.44 -20.87 9.55
N ALA A 341 -8.71 -19.79 9.84
CA ALA A 341 -9.31 -18.54 10.32
C ALA A 341 -10.26 -17.94 9.26
N ALA A 342 -9.87 -17.90 7.99
CA ALA A 342 -10.73 -17.46 6.90
C ALA A 342 -11.97 -18.35 6.73
N GLU A 343 -11.79 -19.69 6.71
CA GLU A 343 -12.88 -20.66 6.60
C GLU A 343 -13.95 -20.46 7.69
N SER A 344 -13.53 -20.16 8.92
CA SER A 344 -14.45 -19.96 10.06
C SER A 344 -15.38 -18.75 9.92
N GLN A 345 -15.10 -17.85 8.98
CA GLN A 345 -15.85 -16.60 8.77
C GLN A 345 -16.73 -16.63 7.51
N VAL A 346 -16.66 -17.69 6.70
CA VAL A 346 -17.36 -17.77 5.40
C VAL A 346 -18.89 -17.67 5.57
N ASP A 347 -19.45 -18.31 6.57
CA ASP A 347 -20.90 -18.28 6.84
C ASP A 347 -21.44 -16.88 7.19
N GLY A 348 -20.55 -15.96 7.58
CA GLY A 348 -20.90 -14.57 7.90
C GLY A 348 -20.90 -13.63 6.68
N LEU A 349 -20.58 -14.11 5.47
CA LEU A 349 -20.57 -13.28 4.28
C LEU A 349 -21.98 -12.73 3.95
N PRO A 350 -22.09 -11.50 3.41
CA PRO A 350 -21.00 -10.59 3.03
C PRO A 350 -20.44 -9.71 4.16
N GLN A 351 -21.00 -9.76 5.39
CA GLN A 351 -20.59 -8.89 6.51
C GLN A 351 -19.16 -9.19 6.98
N SER A 352 -18.70 -10.44 6.86
CA SER A 352 -17.36 -10.91 7.25
C SER A 352 -16.33 -10.86 6.14
N ARG A 353 -16.53 -10.06 5.07
CA ARG A 353 -15.59 -10.01 3.92
C ARG A 353 -14.13 -9.84 4.34
N ARG A 354 -13.86 -8.91 5.25
CA ARG A 354 -12.49 -8.62 5.72
C ARG A 354 -11.90 -9.77 6.51
N GLN A 355 -12.72 -10.42 7.33
CA GLN A 355 -12.35 -11.57 8.15
C GLN A 355 -12.04 -12.82 7.31
N VAL A 356 -12.58 -12.91 6.09
CA VAL A 356 -12.21 -13.95 5.11
C VAL A 356 -11.02 -13.53 4.26
N ALA A 357 -11.04 -12.31 3.72
CA ALA A 357 -10.00 -11.82 2.81
C ALA A 357 -8.66 -11.60 3.52
N GLY A 358 -8.65 -11.00 4.70
CA GLY A 358 -7.42 -10.68 5.44
C GLY A 358 -6.54 -11.91 5.71
N PRO A 359 -7.06 -12.97 6.38
CA PRO A 359 -6.30 -14.19 6.57
C PRO A 359 -5.86 -14.87 5.28
N SER A 360 -6.70 -14.82 4.23
CA SER A 360 -6.37 -15.38 2.92
C SER A 360 -5.19 -14.67 2.26
N VAL A 361 -5.18 -13.33 2.31
CA VAL A 361 -4.07 -12.52 1.78
C VAL A 361 -2.78 -12.76 2.59
N ALA A 362 -2.88 -12.83 3.92
CA ALA A 362 -1.73 -13.13 4.77
C ALA A 362 -1.16 -14.54 4.52
N GLY A 363 -2.01 -15.54 4.38
CA GLY A 363 -1.60 -16.90 3.99
C GLY A 363 -0.89 -16.94 2.63
N ALA A 364 -1.40 -16.17 1.65
CA ALA A 364 -0.76 -16.04 0.34
C ALA A 364 0.61 -15.36 0.42
N LEU A 365 0.76 -14.33 1.27
CA LEU A 365 2.04 -13.66 1.51
C LEU A 365 3.06 -14.64 2.13
N ILE A 366 2.67 -15.39 3.16
CA ILE A 366 3.53 -16.37 3.83
C ILE A 366 4.01 -17.42 2.83
N ALA A 367 3.09 -18.05 2.10
CA ALA A 367 3.42 -19.07 1.11
C ALA A 367 4.24 -18.50 -0.07
N GLY A 368 4.00 -17.24 -0.46
CA GLY A 368 4.69 -16.57 -1.57
C GLY A 368 6.11 -16.10 -1.25
N THR A 369 6.50 -16.08 0.03
CA THR A 369 7.82 -15.62 0.50
C THR A 369 8.52 -16.69 1.36
N PRO A 370 8.73 -17.90 0.84
CA PRO A 370 9.17 -19.05 1.65
C PRO A 370 10.61 -18.93 2.17
N SER A 371 11.43 -18.08 1.57
CA SER A 371 12.81 -17.84 2.03
C SER A 371 12.90 -16.98 3.30
N VAL A 372 11.78 -16.36 3.71
CA VAL A 372 11.72 -15.53 4.92
C VAL A 372 11.14 -16.35 6.07
N PRO A 373 11.83 -16.46 7.23
CA PRO A 373 11.36 -17.24 8.37
C PRO A 373 9.96 -16.83 8.88
N VAL A 374 9.25 -17.77 9.50
CA VAL A 374 7.92 -17.58 10.11
C VAL A 374 7.98 -17.52 11.63
#